data_1f89bddea7d861eca75545945530dcc3
#
_entry.id   1f89bddea7d861eca75545945530dcc3
#
_cell.length_a   1.000
_cell.length_b   1.000
_cell.length_c   1.000
_cell.angle_alpha   90.00
_cell.angle_beta   90.00
_cell.angle_gamma   90.00
#
_symmetry.space_group_name_H-M   'P 1'
#
loop_
_entity.id
_entity.type
_entity.pdbx_description
1 polymer ?
#
loop_
_entity_poly.entity_id
_entity_poly.type
_entity_poly.pdbx_seq_one_letter_code
_entity_poly.pdbx_strand_id
1 'polypeptide(L)'
;MKKIILFVLFTCLILPAAVLASGHGHEREMKKGILLVAFGSSVPEAQVSFDNIDKRVKKDFPDTPVFWAYTSSIIRNKLAKEGKILDSLPMALARMTDQGFTHVAVQSLHTILGEEFHDLANTVKAFEGMPDGIEKISIGAPLLSSEKDMKAVTDAILKNIPVHRKKGDAVLLMGHGTPHPSNAFYAALMFHLQRKDPHVFVGTVEGSPDINDIIPMLKEKKLKKIFLMPFMSVAGDHARNDLAGDEEDSWKSILTKQGFECDITLKGTAEYDNMIDIWAGHLKDIMARLNKTE
;
A
#
# COMPACT_ATOMS: atom_id res chain seq x y z
N MET A 1 52.38 -72.77 49.45
CA MET A 1 52.46 -71.68 48.47
C MET A 1 51.02 -71.25 48.23
N LYS A 2 50.54 -70.20 48.93
CA LYS A 2 49.15 -69.64 48.79
C LYS A 2 49.21 -68.42 47.84
N LYS A 3 48.54 -68.50 46.71
CA LYS A 3 48.43 -67.39 45.76
C LYS A 3 47.23 -66.46 46.26
N ILE A 4 47.56 -65.23 46.60
CA ILE A 4 46.58 -64.19 46.92
C ILE A 4 46.21 -63.55 45.58
N ILE A 5 44.90 -63.64 45.23
CA ILE A 5 44.34 -62.94 44.10
C ILE A 5 43.76 -61.62 44.61
N LEU A 6 44.36 -60.50 44.22
CA LEU A 6 43.92 -59.15 44.54
C LEU A 6 42.82 -58.69 43.52
N PHE A 7 41.60 -58.56 44.05
CA PHE A 7 40.48 -58.07 43.23
C PHE A 7 40.47 -56.53 43.33
N VAL A 8 40.83 -55.83 42.28
CA VAL A 8 40.74 -54.41 42.20
C VAL A 8 39.29 -54.04 41.75
N LEU A 9 38.49 -53.51 42.66
CA LEU A 9 37.15 -53.01 42.36
C LEU A 9 37.29 -51.62 41.70
N PHE A 10 37.01 -51.55 40.40
CA PHE A 10 36.95 -50.27 39.67
C PHE A 10 35.56 -49.69 39.84
N THR A 11 35.39 -48.76 40.77
CA THR A 11 34.15 -47.99 40.96
C THR A 11 34.10 -46.86 39.90
N CYS A 12 33.34 -47.10 38.79
CA CYS A 12 32.97 -46.04 37.87
C CYS A 12 32.02 -45.05 38.58
N LEU A 13 32.53 -43.89 38.93
CA LEU A 13 31.72 -42.77 39.32
C LEU A 13 31.03 -42.22 38.02
N ILE A 14 29.76 -42.56 37.83
CA ILE A 14 28.91 -41.93 36.82
C ILE A 14 28.48 -40.59 37.41
N LEU A 15 29.18 -39.52 37.09
CA LEU A 15 28.69 -38.14 37.28
C LEU A 15 27.51 -37.91 36.31
N PRO A 16 26.31 -37.53 36.80
CA PRO A 16 25.26 -37.09 35.89
C PRO A 16 25.74 -35.82 35.24
N ALA A 17 26.01 -35.84 33.94
CA ALA A 17 26.11 -34.62 33.13
C ALA A 17 24.74 -33.94 33.20
N ALA A 18 24.63 -32.93 34.04
CA ALA A 18 23.52 -32.00 33.97
C ALA A 18 23.61 -31.32 32.62
N VAL A 19 22.83 -31.78 31.65
CA VAL A 19 22.54 -31.06 30.44
C VAL A 19 21.77 -29.79 30.90
N LEU A 20 22.53 -28.74 31.12
CA LEU A 20 21.97 -27.40 31.18
C LEU A 20 21.39 -27.15 29.79
N ALA A 21 20.10 -27.48 29.62
CA ALA A 21 19.30 -26.90 28.56
C ALA A 21 19.26 -25.39 28.84
N SER A 22 20.31 -24.69 28.38
CA SER A 22 20.32 -23.27 28.28
C SER A 22 19.29 -22.87 27.21
N GLY A 23 18.05 -22.77 27.62
CA GLY A 23 17.05 -22.01 26.91
C GLY A 23 17.45 -20.54 26.98
N HIS A 24 18.57 -20.19 26.37
CA HIS A 24 18.91 -18.80 26.10
C HIS A 24 18.06 -18.38 24.92
N GLY A 25 16.89 -17.82 25.19
CA GLY A 25 16.35 -16.83 24.31
C GLY A 25 17.39 -15.71 24.23
N HIS A 26 18.34 -15.81 23.31
CA HIS A 26 19.18 -14.66 22.95
C HIS A 26 18.22 -13.59 22.49
N GLU A 27 18.09 -12.52 23.28
CA GLU A 27 17.44 -11.29 22.86
C GLU A 27 18.20 -10.84 21.62
N ARG A 28 17.54 -10.99 20.43
CA ARG A 28 18.18 -10.66 19.16
C ARG A 28 18.32 -9.15 19.07
N GLU A 29 19.44 -8.68 18.55
CA GLU A 29 19.63 -7.26 18.31
C GLU A 29 18.52 -6.72 17.41
N MET A 30 17.94 -5.58 17.81
CA MET A 30 16.85 -4.94 17.07
C MET A 30 17.33 -4.51 15.68
N LYS A 31 16.88 -5.22 14.65
CA LYS A 31 17.13 -4.90 13.24
C LYS A 31 15.82 -4.46 12.57
N LYS A 32 15.76 -3.18 12.21
CA LYS A 32 14.57 -2.56 11.61
C LYS A 32 14.61 -2.58 10.10
N GLY A 33 13.43 -2.77 9.49
CA GLY A 33 13.23 -2.63 8.05
C GLY A 33 11.88 -2.00 7.71
N ILE A 34 11.78 -1.41 6.53
CA ILE A 34 10.55 -0.87 5.97
C ILE A 34 10.15 -1.75 4.79
N LEU A 35 8.89 -2.16 4.75
CA LEU A 35 8.28 -2.87 3.63
C LEU A 35 7.16 -2.03 3.05
N LEU A 36 7.35 -1.52 1.83
CA LEU A 36 6.33 -0.80 1.07
C LEU A 36 5.50 -1.80 0.28
N VAL A 37 4.17 -1.72 0.42
CA VAL A 37 3.25 -2.68 -0.22
C VAL A 37 2.28 -1.94 -1.12
N ALA A 38 2.35 -2.23 -2.43
CA ALA A 38 1.49 -1.66 -3.45
C ALA A 38 0.75 -2.76 -4.24
N PHE A 39 -0.32 -2.39 -4.94
CA PHE A 39 -0.95 -3.29 -5.91
C PHE A 39 0.02 -3.71 -7.01
N GLY A 40 0.74 -2.73 -7.57
CA GLY A 40 1.67 -2.89 -8.68
C GLY A 40 1.14 -2.31 -9.98
N SER A 41 2.03 -2.15 -10.96
CA SER A 41 1.68 -1.77 -12.33
C SER A 41 2.69 -2.36 -13.31
N SER A 42 2.21 -2.83 -14.45
CA SER A 42 3.06 -3.24 -15.58
C SER A 42 3.28 -2.13 -16.60
N VAL A 43 2.71 -0.95 -16.36
CA VAL A 43 2.86 0.21 -17.23
C VAL A 43 4.19 0.90 -16.91
N PRO A 44 5.12 1.04 -17.89
CA PRO A 44 6.44 1.63 -17.63
C PRO A 44 6.38 3.06 -17.09
N GLU A 45 5.49 3.89 -17.63
CA GLU A 45 5.34 5.30 -17.21
C GLU A 45 4.77 5.45 -15.79
N ALA A 46 4.08 4.43 -15.29
CA ALA A 46 3.56 4.42 -13.92
C ALA A 46 4.64 4.16 -12.87
N GLN A 47 5.87 3.75 -13.27
CA GLN A 47 6.97 3.50 -12.35
C GLN A 47 7.41 4.76 -11.60
N VAL A 48 7.22 5.93 -12.18
CA VAL A 48 7.53 7.22 -11.54
C VAL A 48 6.84 7.38 -10.18
N SER A 49 5.63 6.83 -10.02
CA SER A 49 4.89 6.84 -8.76
C SER A 49 5.63 6.06 -7.67
N PHE A 50 6.14 4.87 -7.98
CA PHE A 50 6.91 4.05 -7.03
C PHE A 50 8.26 4.70 -6.70
N ASP A 51 8.95 5.24 -7.70
CA ASP A 51 10.23 5.94 -7.55
C ASP A 51 10.11 7.15 -6.63
N ASN A 52 9.03 7.92 -6.75
CA ASN A 52 8.77 9.09 -5.89
C ASN A 52 8.58 8.68 -4.42
N ILE A 53 7.78 7.63 -4.17
CA ILE A 53 7.60 7.09 -2.81
C ILE A 53 8.92 6.55 -2.27
N ASP A 54 9.65 5.76 -3.07
CA ASP A 54 10.93 5.19 -2.67
C ASP A 54 11.95 6.26 -2.27
N LYS A 55 12.10 7.28 -3.11
CA LYS A 55 12.96 8.45 -2.84
C LYS A 55 12.54 9.17 -1.56
N ARG A 56 11.23 9.36 -1.35
CA ARG A 56 10.72 10.02 -0.16
C ARG A 56 11.00 9.22 1.09
N VAL A 57 10.73 7.92 1.09
CA VAL A 57 10.96 7.04 2.24
C VAL A 57 12.45 6.94 2.58
N LYS A 58 13.30 6.74 1.57
CA LYS A 58 14.77 6.71 1.77
C LYS A 58 15.34 8.04 2.28
N LYS A 59 14.74 9.16 1.89
CA LYS A 59 15.09 10.49 2.44
C LYS A 59 14.69 10.64 3.90
N ASP A 60 13.49 10.17 4.27
CA ASP A 60 12.96 10.30 5.63
C ASP A 60 13.59 9.27 6.59
N PHE A 61 14.09 8.13 6.09
CA PHE A 61 14.67 7.02 6.84
C PHE A 61 15.96 6.50 6.18
N PRO A 62 17.03 7.32 6.16
CA PRO A 62 18.26 7.01 5.39
C PRO A 62 18.98 5.75 5.87
N ASP A 63 18.88 5.42 7.17
CA ASP A 63 19.57 4.29 7.79
C ASP A 63 18.70 3.03 7.89
N THR A 64 17.51 3.03 7.30
CA THR A 64 16.59 1.89 7.37
C THR A 64 16.42 1.24 6.00
N PRO A 65 16.78 -0.05 5.83
CA PRO A 65 16.56 -0.76 4.58
C PRO A 65 15.09 -0.75 4.14
N VAL A 66 14.85 -0.47 2.86
CA VAL A 66 13.52 -0.40 2.26
C VAL A 66 13.34 -1.57 1.28
N PHE A 67 12.27 -2.32 1.48
CA PHE A 67 11.83 -3.44 0.65
C PHE A 67 10.50 -3.11 -0.01
N TRP A 68 10.19 -3.84 -1.07
CA TRP A 68 8.94 -3.71 -1.80
C TRP A 68 8.23 -5.05 -1.91
N ALA A 69 6.89 -5.01 -1.82
CA ALA A 69 6.03 -6.13 -2.15
C ALA A 69 4.83 -5.64 -2.98
N TYR A 70 4.30 -6.54 -3.81
CA TYR A 70 3.19 -6.23 -4.70
C TYR A 70 2.07 -7.25 -4.53
N THR A 71 0.83 -6.77 -4.32
CA THR A 71 -0.30 -7.66 -4.02
C THR A 71 -0.84 -8.35 -5.26
N SER A 72 -0.90 -7.66 -6.42
CA SER A 72 -1.45 -8.22 -7.65
C SER A 72 -0.59 -9.37 -8.23
N SER A 73 -1.10 -10.60 -8.16
CA SER A 73 -0.48 -11.76 -8.80
C SER A 73 -0.46 -11.64 -10.33
N ILE A 74 -1.47 -11.00 -10.91
CA ILE A 74 -1.55 -10.77 -12.36
C ILE A 74 -0.38 -9.91 -12.82
N ILE A 75 -0.13 -8.78 -12.14
CA ILE A 75 0.99 -7.89 -12.46
C ILE A 75 2.33 -8.58 -12.24
N ARG A 76 2.52 -9.28 -11.10
CA ARG A 76 3.76 -10.01 -10.85
C ARG A 76 4.03 -11.06 -11.92
N ASN A 77 3.02 -11.84 -12.31
CA ASN A 77 3.16 -12.87 -13.34
C ASN A 77 3.43 -12.26 -14.73
N LYS A 78 2.81 -11.13 -15.07
CA LYS A 78 3.06 -10.41 -16.32
C LYS A 78 4.52 -9.95 -16.39
N LEU A 79 5.00 -9.27 -15.36
CA LEU A 79 6.37 -8.75 -15.29
C LEU A 79 7.42 -9.88 -15.19
N ALA A 80 7.10 -11.00 -14.54
CA ALA A 80 7.99 -12.16 -14.49
C ALA A 80 8.26 -12.74 -15.88
N LYS A 81 7.29 -12.72 -16.81
CA LYS A 81 7.48 -13.13 -18.21
C LYS A 81 8.44 -12.20 -18.96
N GLU A 82 8.60 -10.97 -18.50
CA GLU A 82 9.53 -9.96 -19.00
C GLU A 82 10.88 -9.98 -18.27
N GLY A 83 11.11 -10.97 -17.37
CA GLY A 83 12.33 -11.11 -16.59
C GLY A 83 12.39 -10.24 -15.33
N LYS A 84 11.32 -9.54 -14.97
CA LYS A 84 11.23 -8.69 -13.77
C LYS A 84 10.51 -9.44 -12.65
N ILE A 85 11.27 -9.96 -11.69
CA ILE A 85 10.72 -10.70 -10.55
C ILE A 85 10.37 -9.71 -9.43
N LEU A 86 9.08 -9.66 -9.09
CA LEU A 86 8.56 -8.86 -7.99
C LEU A 86 8.10 -9.77 -6.85
N ASP A 87 8.47 -9.43 -5.62
CA ASP A 87 8.05 -10.20 -4.45
C ASP A 87 6.56 -9.97 -4.14
N SER A 88 5.88 -11.06 -3.78
CA SER A 88 4.60 -10.96 -3.07
C SER A 88 4.85 -10.57 -1.61
N LEU A 89 3.81 -10.15 -0.89
CA LEU A 89 3.95 -9.83 0.53
C LEU A 89 4.53 -10.98 1.37
N PRO A 90 4.05 -12.25 1.24
CA PRO A 90 4.66 -13.37 1.95
C PRO A 90 6.14 -13.58 1.59
N MET A 91 6.51 -13.45 0.32
CA MET A 91 7.89 -13.62 -0.13
C MET A 91 8.82 -12.55 0.44
N ALA A 92 8.37 -11.29 0.44
CA ALA A 92 9.14 -10.18 1.00
C ALA A 92 9.34 -10.37 2.52
N LEU A 93 8.29 -10.72 3.26
CA LEU A 93 8.38 -10.97 4.71
C LEU A 93 9.27 -12.17 5.02
N ALA A 94 9.16 -13.28 4.27
CA ALA A 94 10.04 -14.45 4.44
C ALA A 94 11.51 -14.08 4.19
N ARG A 95 11.78 -13.30 3.14
CA ARG A 95 13.13 -12.82 2.83
C ARG A 95 13.70 -11.92 3.92
N MET A 96 12.86 -11.03 4.49
CA MET A 96 13.25 -10.16 5.60
C MET A 96 13.53 -11.00 6.86
N THR A 97 12.71 -12.02 7.13
CA THR A 97 12.94 -12.98 8.22
C THR A 97 14.30 -13.68 8.07
N ASP A 98 14.59 -14.25 6.89
CA ASP A 98 15.85 -14.94 6.59
C ASP A 98 17.08 -14.00 6.71
N GLN A 99 16.90 -12.72 6.42
CA GLN A 99 17.92 -11.68 6.63
C GLN A 99 18.02 -11.20 8.08
N GLY A 100 17.27 -11.76 9.01
CA GLY A 100 17.34 -11.47 10.45
C GLY A 100 16.69 -10.16 10.86
N PHE A 101 15.75 -9.62 10.09
CA PHE A 101 14.96 -8.46 10.56
C PHE A 101 14.05 -8.89 11.70
N THR A 102 14.08 -8.11 12.79
CA THR A 102 13.28 -8.36 14.00
C THR A 102 12.08 -7.42 14.09
N HIS A 103 12.17 -6.22 13.51
CA HIS A 103 11.14 -5.18 13.58
C HIS A 103 10.86 -4.63 12.18
N VAL A 104 9.62 -4.75 11.71
CA VAL A 104 9.25 -4.36 10.35
C VAL A 104 8.07 -3.39 10.35
N ALA A 105 8.28 -2.25 9.70
CA ALA A 105 7.20 -1.32 9.37
C ALA A 105 6.65 -1.66 7.98
N VAL A 106 5.43 -2.15 7.90
CA VAL A 106 4.73 -2.47 6.65
C VAL A 106 3.82 -1.29 6.29
N GLN A 107 4.18 -0.50 5.27
CA GLN A 107 3.36 0.62 4.81
C GLN A 107 2.51 0.21 3.61
N SER A 108 1.19 0.24 3.80
CA SER A 108 0.23 0.07 2.71
C SER A 108 0.20 1.32 1.83
N LEU A 109 0.31 1.13 0.51
CA LEU A 109 0.17 2.18 -0.49
C LEU A 109 -1.18 2.10 -1.23
N HIS A 110 -2.13 1.37 -0.67
CA HIS A 110 -3.51 1.31 -1.17
C HIS A 110 -4.25 2.63 -0.88
N THR A 111 -5.37 2.84 -1.57
CA THR A 111 -6.17 4.05 -1.41
C THR A 111 -7.10 3.97 -0.20
N ILE A 112 -7.74 2.82 0.03
CA ILE A 112 -8.77 2.62 1.05
C ILE A 112 -8.51 1.36 1.88
N LEU A 113 -9.23 1.20 3.00
CA LEU A 113 -9.25 0.00 3.85
C LEU A 113 -10.09 -1.12 3.20
N GLY A 114 -9.75 -1.48 1.94
CA GLY A 114 -10.46 -2.48 1.15
C GLY A 114 -9.98 -3.91 1.41
N GLU A 115 -10.43 -4.83 0.57
CA GLU A 115 -10.08 -6.25 0.62
C GLU A 115 -8.55 -6.46 0.57
N GLU A 116 -7.88 -5.80 -0.37
CA GLU A 116 -6.41 -5.82 -0.50
C GLU A 116 -5.67 -5.42 0.80
N PHE A 117 -6.20 -4.43 1.52
CA PHE A 117 -5.61 -4.04 2.81
C PHE A 117 -5.88 -5.08 3.90
N HIS A 118 -7.05 -5.69 3.93
CA HIS A 118 -7.38 -6.74 4.89
C HIS A 118 -6.54 -8.00 4.64
N ASP A 119 -6.33 -8.39 3.40
CA ASP A 119 -5.44 -9.50 3.03
C ASP A 119 -3.99 -9.22 3.42
N LEU A 120 -3.54 -7.98 3.22
CA LEU A 120 -2.23 -7.53 3.71
C LEU A 120 -2.13 -7.70 5.24
N ALA A 121 -3.12 -7.20 5.98
CA ALA A 121 -3.12 -7.26 7.44
C ALA A 121 -3.15 -8.72 7.96
N ASN A 122 -3.95 -9.58 7.35
CA ASN A 122 -4.03 -10.99 7.68
C ASN A 122 -2.70 -11.72 7.38
N THR A 123 -2.07 -11.41 6.25
CA THR A 123 -0.76 -11.97 5.90
C THR A 123 0.31 -11.55 6.91
N VAL A 124 0.37 -10.25 7.24
CA VAL A 124 1.32 -9.72 8.21
C VAL A 124 1.16 -10.41 9.57
N LYS A 125 -0.09 -10.55 10.05
CA LYS A 125 -0.38 -11.22 11.33
C LYS A 125 0.13 -12.66 11.36
N ALA A 126 0.13 -13.38 10.23
CA ALA A 126 0.64 -14.74 10.15
C ALA A 126 2.18 -14.83 10.26
N PHE A 127 2.89 -13.74 10.03
CA PHE A 127 4.35 -13.67 10.12
C PHE A 127 4.87 -13.14 11.46
N GLU A 128 4.03 -12.49 12.25
CA GLU A 128 4.43 -11.93 13.55
C GLU A 128 4.54 -13.03 14.60
N GLY A 129 5.63 -13.01 15.38
CA GLY A 129 5.86 -13.94 16.47
C GLY A 129 6.22 -15.37 16.05
N MET A 130 6.62 -15.61 14.81
CA MET A 130 7.17 -16.90 14.39
C MET A 130 8.50 -17.16 15.11
N PRO A 131 8.82 -18.44 15.50
CA PRO A 131 10.13 -18.79 16.03
C PRO A 131 11.24 -18.32 15.07
N ASP A 132 12.24 -17.63 15.63
CA ASP A 132 13.34 -17.00 14.88
C ASP A 132 12.91 -16.01 13.77
N GLY A 133 11.62 -15.67 13.75
CA GLY A 133 11.01 -14.76 12.80
C GLY A 133 11.04 -13.28 13.20
N ILE A 134 10.17 -12.50 12.59
CA ILE A 134 9.98 -11.09 12.93
C ILE A 134 9.23 -11.00 14.27
N GLU A 135 9.81 -10.27 15.23
CA GLU A 135 9.27 -10.14 16.59
C GLU A 135 8.11 -9.16 16.64
N LYS A 136 8.21 -8.06 15.89
CA LYS A 136 7.19 -7.00 15.88
C LYS A 136 6.98 -6.45 14.47
N ILE A 137 5.72 -6.42 14.06
CA ILE A 137 5.33 -5.80 12.80
C ILE A 137 4.29 -4.72 13.09
N SER A 138 4.50 -3.54 12.51
CA SER A 138 3.51 -2.46 12.56
C SER A 138 3.01 -2.14 11.15
N ILE A 139 1.69 -2.06 10.98
CA ILE A 139 1.05 -1.80 9.68
C ILE A 139 0.64 -0.33 9.61
N GLY A 140 1.09 0.36 8.55
CA GLY A 140 0.68 1.71 8.19
C GLY A 140 -0.61 1.70 7.39
N ALA A 141 -1.49 2.61 7.74
CA ALA A 141 -2.79 2.76 7.11
C ALA A 141 -2.71 3.15 5.62
N PRO A 142 -3.69 2.82 4.79
CA PRO A 142 -3.80 3.31 3.43
C PRO A 142 -4.13 4.81 3.40
N LEU A 143 -4.22 5.39 2.19
CA LEU A 143 -4.36 6.85 1.98
C LEU A 143 -5.60 7.43 2.69
N LEU A 144 -6.74 6.74 2.63
CA LEU A 144 -8.00 7.12 3.25
C LEU A 144 -8.36 6.12 4.35
N SER A 145 -8.02 6.44 5.58
CA SER A 145 -8.26 5.54 6.73
C SER A 145 -8.89 6.24 7.94
N SER A 146 -8.89 7.55 7.95
CA SER A 146 -9.39 8.35 9.07
C SER A 146 -10.02 9.67 8.61
N GLU A 147 -10.75 10.33 9.51
CA GLU A 147 -11.27 11.68 9.26
C GLU A 147 -10.14 12.71 9.03
N LYS A 148 -9.01 12.54 9.67
CA LYS A 148 -7.81 13.35 9.45
C LYS A 148 -7.31 13.17 8.01
N ASP A 149 -7.23 11.93 7.54
CA ASP A 149 -6.80 11.63 6.17
C ASP A 149 -7.80 12.14 5.15
N MET A 150 -9.09 11.98 5.42
CA MET A 150 -10.16 12.49 4.55
C MET A 150 -10.00 14.01 4.31
N LYS A 151 -9.70 14.79 5.35
CA LYS A 151 -9.42 16.22 5.23
C LYS A 151 -8.13 16.50 4.46
N ALA A 152 -7.04 15.80 4.80
CA ALA A 152 -5.75 15.99 4.15
C ALA A 152 -5.79 15.65 2.67
N VAL A 153 -6.44 14.52 2.31
CA VAL A 153 -6.63 14.09 0.91
C VAL A 153 -7.51 15.07 0.15
N THR A 154 -8.61 15.55 0.77
CA THR A 154 -9.48 16.59 0.17
C THR A 154 -8.66 17.83 -0.18
N ASP A 155 -7.85 18.33 0.75
CA ASP A 155 -7.03 19.53 0.55
C ASP A 155 -5.93 19.30 -0.51
N ALA A 156 -5.33 18.12 -0.51
CA ALA A 156 -4.33 17.75 -1.50
C ALA A 156 -4.94 17.66 -2.91
N ILE A 157 -6.09 17.01 -3.09
CA ILE A 157 -6.80 16.94 -4.37
C ILE A 157 -7.05 18.33 -4.93
N LEU A 158 -7.64 19.22 -4.13
CA LEU A 158 -7.99 20.57 -4.58
C LEU A 158 -6.77 21.41 -5.00
N LYS A 159 -5.60 21.16 -4.40
CA LYS A 159 -4.33 21.79 -4.80
C LYS A 159 -3.75 21.19 -6.09
N ASN A 160 -4.08 19.93 -6.39
CA ASN A 160 -3.54 19.21 -7.54
C ASN A 160 -4.41 19.31 -8.80
N ILE A 161 -5.57 19.93 -8.70
CA ILE A 161 -6.44 20.25 -9.87
C ILE A 161 -5.64 21.11 -10.84
N PRO A 162 -5.70 20.82 -12.16
CA PRO A 162 -4.98 21.59 -13.16
C PRO A 162 -5.28 23.11 -13.08
N VAL A 163 -4.22 23.91 -13.05
CA VAL A 163 -4.31 25.38 -12.86
C VAL A 163 -5.12 26.10 -13.93
N HIS A 164 -5.27 25.52 -15.12
CA HIS A 164 -6.06 26.07 -16.21
C HIS A 164 -7.55 25.71 -16.15
N ARG A 165 -7.98 24.90 -15.15
CA ARG A 165 -9.40 24.61 -14.90
C ARG A 165 -10.11 25.88 -14.46
N LYS A 166 -11.22 26.20 -15.13
CA LYS A 166 -12.08 27.32 -14.74
C LYS A 166 -13.07 26.89 -13.66
N LYS A 167 -13.54 27.85 -12.84
CA LYS A 167 -14.47 27.57 -11.74
C LYS A 167 -15.78 26.90 -12.16
N GLY A 168 -16.19 27.06 -13.43
CA GLY A 168 -17.40 26.42 -13.99
C GLY A 168 -17.13 25.03 -14.61
N ASP A 169 -15.90 24.55 -14.65
CA ASP A 169 -15.58 23.26 -15.20
C ASP A 169 -15.64 22.18 -14.10
N ALA A 170 -16.04 20.96 -14.48
CA ALA A 170 -16.01 19.84 -13.56
C ALA A 170 -14.60 19.25 -13.39
N VAL A 171 -14.36 18.62 -12.25
CA VAL A 171 -13.29 17.62 -12.05
C VAL A 171 -13.95 16.31 -11.72
N LEU A 172 -13.55 15.25 -12.41
CA LEU A 172 -14.01 13.90 -12.13
C LEU A 172 -12.82 13.01 -11.82
N LEU A 173 -12.77 12.56 -10.59
CA LEU A 173 -11.77 11.63 -10.09
C LEU A 173 -12.25 10.20 -10.33
N MET A 174 -11.40 9.36 -10.93
CA MET A 174 -11.64 7.94 -11.10
C MET A 174 -10.90 7.16 -10.03
N GLY A 175 -11.63 6.60 -9.05
CA GLY A 175 -11.13 5.57 -8.15
C GLY A 175 -11.27 4.17 -8.75
N HIS A 176 -10.52 3.20 -8.23
CA HIS A 176 -10.68 1.81 -8.64
C HIS A 176 -12.09 1.29 -8.27
N GLY A 177 -12.47 1.51 -7.02
CA GLY A 177 -13.70 0.91 -6.49
C GLY A 177 -13.48 -0.50 -5.98
N THR A 178 -14.51 -1.07 -5.36
CA THR A 178 -14.50 -2.42 -4.81
C THR A 178 -15.91 -2.83 -4.38
N PRO A 179 -16.29 -4.12 -4.46
CA PRO A 179 -17.52 -4.62 -3.83
C PRO A 179 -17.46 -4.59 -2.29
N HIS A 180 -16.29 -4.39 -1.69
CA HIS A 180 -16.12 -4.31 -0.25
C HIS A 180 -16.81 -3.05 0.33
N PRO A 181 -17.42 -3.09 1.54
CA PRO A 181 -18.11 -1.94 2.15
C PRO A 181 -17.26 -0.67 2.26
N SER A 182 -15.94 -0.77 2.30
CA SER A 182 -15.03 0.38 2.28
C SER A 182 -15.11 1.22 0.99
N ASN A 183 -15.81 0.77 -0.04
CA ASN A 183 -16.12 1.58 -1.22
C ASN A 183 -16.83 2.90 -0.84
N ALA A 184 -17.54 2.91 0.29
CA ALA A 184 -18.17 4.11 0.83
C ALA A 184 -17.18 5.28 1.08
N PHE A 185 -15.89 5.02 1.20
CA PHE A 185 -14.88 6.09 1.32
C PHE A 185 -14.84 7.00 0.09
N TYR A 186 -15.12 6.49 -1.11
CA TYR A 186 -15.18 7.31 -2.32
C TYR A 186 -16.37 8.28 -2.29
N ALA A 187 -17.54 7.81 -1.87
CA ALA A 187 -18.71 8.67 -1.69
C ALA A 187 -18.49 9.71 -0.57
N ALA A 188 -17.89 9.32 0.54
CA ALA A 188 -17.50 10.24 1.61
C ALA A 188 -16.49 11.29 1.13
N LEU A 189 -15.48 10.88 0.34
CA LEU A 189 -14.52 11.82 -0.25
C LEU A 189 -15.22 12.82 -1.17
N MET A 190 -16.14 12.37 -2.03
CA MET A 190 -16.93 13.26 -2.88
C MET A 190 -17.71 14.27 -2.06
N PHE A 191 -18.34 13.84 -0.96
CA PHE A 191 -19.05 14.75 -0.04
C PHE A 191 -18.11 15.84 0.53
N HIS A 192 -16.91 15.46 1.00
CA HIS A 192 -15.93 16.42 1.53
C HIS A 192 -15.44 17.41 0.46
N LEU A 193 -15.16 16.90 -0.75
CA LEU A 193 -14.74 17.72 -1.88
C LEU A 193 -15.83 18.73 -2.29
N GLN A 194 -17.06 18.26 -2.45
CA GLN A 194 -18.19 19.11 -2.89
C GLN A 194 -18.58 20.19 -1.89
N ARG A 195 -18.27 20.02 -0.63
CA ARG A 195 -18.42 21.11 0.37
C ARG A 195 -17.47 22.29 0.13
N LYS A 196 -16.33 22.05 -0.55
CA LYS A 196 -15.33 23.09 -0.88
C LYS A 196 -15.42 23.52 -2.33
N ASP A 197 -15.68 22.60 -3.24
CA ASP A 197 -15.90 22.84 -4.65
C ASP A 197 -17.00 21.90 -5.17
N PRO A 198 -18.22 22.42 -5.41
CA PRO A 198 -19.39 21.62 -5.79
C PRO A 198 -19.27 20.97 -7.18
N HIS A 199 -18.21 21.29 -7.93
CA HIS A 199 -17.97 20.73 -9.26
C HIS A 199 -16.87 19.66 -9.27
N VAL A 200 -16.47 19.15 -8.10
CA VAL A 200 -15.55 18.00 -7.99
C VAL A 200 -16.36 16.76 -7.67
N PHE A 201 -16.19 15.72 -8.48
CA PHE A 201 -16.90 14.46 -8.40
C PHE A 201 -15.90 13.31 -8.21
N VAL A 202 -16.36 12.22 -7.63
CA VAL A 202 -15.60 10.97 -7.49
C VAL A 202 -16.48 9.85 -7.99
N GLY A 203 -16.01 9.10 -8.96
CA GLY A 203 -16.62 7.86 -9.40
C GLY A 203 -15.64 6.71 -9.32
N THR A 204 -16.12 5.48 -9.48
CA THR A 204 -15.30 4.27 -9.39
C THR A 204 -15.53 3.38 -10.60
N VAL A 205 -14.50 2.57 -10.96
CA VAL A 205 -14.60 1.57 -12.04
C VAL A 205 -15.40 0.37 -11.55
N GLU A 206 -15.07 -0.12 -10.36
CA GLU A 206 -15.65 -1.33 -9.76
C GLU A 206 -16.42 -0.99 -8.47
N GLY A 207 -17.54 -0.27 -8.59
CA GLY A 207 -18.32 0.08 -7.41
C GLY A 207 -19.30 1.22 -7.67
N SER A 208 -19.85 1.80 -6.60
CA SER A 208 -20.75 2.97 -6.69
C SER A 208 -20.19 4.10 -5.82
N PRO A 209 -20.28 5.37 -6.28
CA PRO A 209 -20.88 5.79 -7.57
C PRO A 209 -19.99 5.41 -8.77
N ASP A 210 -20.61 4.95 -9.84
CA ASP A 210 -19.97 4.70 -11.12
C ASP A 210 -20.15 5.89 -12.09
N ILE A 211 -19.67 5.77 -13.33
CA ILE A 211 -19.80 6.80 -14.34
C ILE A 211 -21.26 7.11 -14.67
N ASN A 212 -22.17 6.11 -14.59
CA ASN A 212 -23.59 6.29 -14.90
C ASN A 212 -24.30 7.06 -13.76
N ASP A 213 -23.85 6.93 -12.53
CA ASP A 213 -24.32 7.73 -11.39
C ASP A 213 -23.87 9.20 -11.51
N ILE A 214 -22.66 9.43 -12.04
CA ILE A 214 -22.05 10.78 -12.13
C ILE A 214 -22.61 11.58 -13.30
N ILE A 215 -22.91 10.98 -14.46
CA ILE A 215 -23.41 11.70 -15.65
C ILE A 215 -24.67 12.53 -15.35
N PRO A 216 -25.72 12.01 -14.68
CA PRO A 216 -26.89 12.81 -14.30
C PRO A 216 -26.53 14.04 -13.46
N MET A 217 -25.60 13.90 -12.51
CA MET A 217 -25.15 14.99 -11.64
C MET A 217 -24.44 16.11 -12.43
N LEU A 218 -23.61 15.72 -13.42
CA LEU A 218 -22.94 16.69 -14.32
C LEU A 218 -23.96 17.46 -15.18
N LYS A 219 -24.96 16.76 -15.72
CA LYS A 219 -26.03 17.34 -16.53
C LYS A 219 -26.93 18.27 -15.74
N GLU A 220 -27.33 17.90 -14.53
CA GLU A 220 -28.11 18.73 -13.62
C GLU A 220 -27.45 20.09 -13.37
N LYS A 221 -26.10 20.06 -13.15
CA LYS A 221 -25.30 21.27 -12.96
C LYS A 221 -24.95 22.00 -14.27
N LYS A 222 -25.40 21.51 -15.43
CA LYS A 222 -25.16 22.08 -16.78
C LYS A 222 -23.67 22.27 -17.10
N LEU A 223 -22.82 21.40 -16.56
CA LEU A 223 -21.39 21.43 -16.81
C LEU A 223 -21.11 20.96 -18.24
N LYS A 224 -20.05 21.46 -18.86
CA LYS A 224 -19.70 21.15 -20.26
C LYS A 224 -18.29 20.60 -20.42
N LYS A 225 -17.35 21.09 -19.61
CA LYS A 225 -15.95 20.65 -19.63
C LYS A 225 -15.62 19.91 -18.35
N ILE A 226 -14.95 18.77 -18.47
CA ILE A 226 -14.61 17.86 -17.38
C ILE A 226 -13.11 17.58 -17.42
N PHE A 227 -12.46 17.80 -16.28
CA PHE A 227 -11.08 17.38 -16.03
C PHE A 227 -11.11 16.01 -15.45
N LEU A 228 -10.61 15.01 -16.19
CA LEU A 228 -10.53 13.61 -15.79
C LEU A 228 -9.18 13.35 -15.13
N MET A 229 -9.19 12.81 -13.93
CA MET A 229 -7.97 12.50 -13.17
C MET A 229 -8.11 11.13 -12.48
N PRO A 230 -7.10 10.25 -12.52
CA PRO A 230 -7.12 9.02 -11.73
C PRO A 230 -6.95 9.35 -10.24
N PHE A 231 -7.72 8.69 -9.40
CA PHE A 231 -7.55 8.68 -7.95
C PHE A 231 -7.12 7.29 -7.50
N MET A 232 -5.94 6.91 -7.97
CA MET A 232 -5.25 5.64 -7.71
C MET A 232 -3.77 5.95 -7.45
N SER A 233 -3.07 5.14 -6.67
CA SER A 233 -1.65 5.37 -6.33
C SER A 233 -0.78 5.54 -7.58
N VAL A 234 -1.09 4.83 -8.65
CA VAL A 234 -0.39 4.87 -9.94
C VAL A 234 -1.38 5.08 -11.09
N ALA A 235 -0.98 5.81 -12.13
CA ALA A 235 -1.72 5.92 -13.38
C ALA A 235 -1.41 4.69 -14.27
N GLY A 236 -1.91 3.53 -13.84
CA GLY A 236 -1.73 2.25 -14.49
C GLY A 236 -2.75 1.97 -15.60
N ASP A 237 -3.10 0.70 -15.77
CA ASP A 237 -3.99 0.19 -16.83
C ASP A 237 -5.35 0.87 -16.82
N HIS A 238 -6.05 0.89 -15.68
CA HIS A 238 -7.35 1.57 -15.55
C HIS A 238 -7.31 3.05 -15.92
N ALA A 239 -6.24 3.77 -15.53
CA ALA A 239 -6.13 5.18 -15.89
C ALA A 239 -5.93 5.38 -17.41
N ARG A 240 -5.25 4.46 -18.08
CA ARG A 240 -4.93 4.57 -19.50
C ARG A 240 -6.02 4.03 -20.40
N ASN A 241 -6.67 2.94 -20.00
CA ASN A 241 -7.71 2.30 -20.78
C ASN A 241 -9.10 2.78 -20.35
N ASP A 242 -9.50 2.56 -19.10
CA ASP A 242 -10.89 2.83 -18.66
C ASP A 242 -11.16 4.33 -18.49
N LEU A 243 -10.15 5.15 -18.08
CA LEU A 243 -10.34 6.59 -18.00
C LEU A 243 -10.14 7.28 -19.34
N ALA A 244 -8.98 7.04 -19.99
CA ALA A 244 -8.46 7.85 -21.10
C ALA A 244 -8.43 7.14 -22.46
N GLY A 245 -8.75 5.86 -22.49
CA GLY A 245 -8.72 5.04 -23.70
C GLY A 245 -9.68 5.51 -24.79
N ASP A 246 -9.51 4.96 -26.00
CA ASP A 246 -10.34 5.27 -27.15
C ASP A 246 -11.50 4.27 -27.33
N GLU A 247 -11.52 3.19 -26.53
CA GLU A 247 -12.59 2.19 -26.51
C GLU A 247 -13.92 2.82 -26.09
N GLU A 248 -15.03 2.23 -26.55
CA GLU A 248 -16.37 2.81 -26.37
C GLU A 248 -16.80 2.90 -24.90
N ASP A 249 -16.29 2.02 -24.04
CA ASP A 249 -16.56 1.91 -22.61
C ASP A 249 -15.62 2.75 -21.72
N SER A 250 -14.62 3.43 -22.32
CA SER A 250 -13.80 4.36 -21.57
C SER A 250 -14.61 5.57 -21.10
N TRP A 251 -14.29 6.11 -19.93
CA TRP A 251 -14.99 7.29 -19.39
C TRP A 251 -14.88 8.50 -20.32
N LYS A 252 -13.72 8.71 -20.97
CA LYS A 252 -13.54 9.75 -21.99
C LYS A 252 -14.56 9.56 -23.12
N SER A 253 -14.67 8.37 -23.70
CA SER A 253 -15.57 8.08 -24.82
C SER A 253 -17.04 8.21 -24.42
N ILE A 254 -17.42 7.64 -23.26
CA ILE A 254 -18.78 7.76 -22.72
C ILE A 254 -19.15 9.23 -22.53
N LEU A 255 -18.33 10.03 -21.87
CA LEU A 255 -18.60 11.44 -21.59
C LEU A 255 -18.63 12.28 -22.88
N THR A 256 -17.74 12.00 -23.83
CA THR A 256 -17.73 12.69 -25.13
C THR A 256 -19.02 12.39 -25.93
N LYS A 257 -19.49 11.13 -25.94
CA LYS A 257 -20.79 10.76 -26.53
C LYS A 257 -21.97 11.48 -25.86
N GLN A 258 -21.85 11.83 -24.58
CA GLN A 258 -22.83 12.62 -23.84
C GLN A 258 -22.72 14.15 -24.06
N GLY A 259 -21.79 14.60 -24.89
CA GLY A 259 -21.59 16.00 -25.26
C GLY A 259 -20.68 16.80 -24.32
N PHE A 260 -19.88 16.14 -23.48
CA PHE A 260 -18.89 16.78 -22.64
C PHE A 260 -17.54 16.91 -23.34
N GLU A 261 -16.83 18.02 -23.09
CA GLU A 261 -15.42 18.17 -23.42
C GLU A 261 -14.57 17.59 -22.29
N CYS A 262 -13.65 16.69 -22.62
CA CYS A 262 -12.79 16.05 -21.64
C CYS A 262 -11.34 16.55 -21.74
N ASP A 263 -10.75 16.95 -20.63
CA ASP A 263 -9.35 17.29 -20.45
C ASP A 263 -8.74 16.26 -19.48
N ILE A 264 -7.65 15.57 -19.86
CA ILE A 264 -7.18 14.39 -19.14
C ILE A 264 -5.82 14.63 -18.54
N THR A 265 -5.68 14.33 -17.25
CA THR A 265 -4.39 14.33 -16.54
C THR A 265 -4.09 12.93 -16.05
N LEU A 266 -3.17 12.22 -16.72
CA LEU A 266 -2.76 10.85 -16.35
C LEU A 266 -1.62 10.88 -15.35
N LYS A 267 -1.92 11.27 -14.10
CA LYS A 267 -1.01 11.20 -12.97
C LYS A 267 -1.62 10.41 -11.81
N GLY A 268 -0.87 9.44 -11.29
CA GLY A 268 -1.24 8.75 -10.08
C GLY A 268 -1.13 9.66 -8.84
N THR A 269 -1.82 9.31 -7.76
CA THR A 269 -1.76 10.11 -6.52
C THR A 269 -0.34 10.13 -5.95
N ALA A 270 0.48 9.11 -6.20
CA ALA A 270 1.89 9.08 -5.80
C ALA A 270 2.84 9.89 -6.73
N GLU A 271 2.30 10.68 -7.63
CA GLU A 271 3.05 11.67 -8.40
C GLU A 271 2.90 13.10 -7.83
N TYR A 272 2.21 13.23 -6.70
CA TYR A 272 2.02 14.50 -5.99
C TYR A 272 2.62 14.41 -4.59
N ASP A 273 3.59 15.28 -4.29
CA ASP A 273 4.30 15.29 -3.00
C ASP A 273 3.36 15.37 -1.79
N ASN A 274 2.30 16.20 -1.88
CA ASN A 274 1.32 16.35 -0.82
C ASN A 274 0.46 15.10 -0.56
N MET A 275 0.33 14.21 -1.53
CA MET A 275 -0.30 12.89 -1.35
C MET A 275 0.68 11.91 -0.73
N ILE A 276 1.95 11.91 -1.20
CA ILE A 276 3.01 11.09 -0.61
C ILE A 276 3.23 11.47 0.86
N ASP A 277 3.10 12.75 1.22
CA ASP A 277 3.19 13.23 2.60
C ASP A 277 2.25 12.50 3.56
N ILE A 278 1.06 12.11 3.10
CA ILE A 278 0.07 11.40 3.93
C ILE A 278 0.57 9.99 4.24
N TRP A 279 0.99 9.21 3.23
CA TRP A 279 1.58 7.88 3.44
C TRP A 279 2.87 7.94 4.26
N ALA A 280 3.73 8.94 4.00
CA ALA A 280 4.95 9.15 4.77
C ALA A 280 4.65 9.47 6.24
N GLY A 281 3.56 10.19 6.50
CA GLY A 281 3.06 10.43 7.86
C GLY A 281 2.65 9.14 8.56
N HIS A 282 1.88 8.28 7.89
CA HIS A 282 1.49 6.97 8.41
C HIS A 282 2.71 6.09 8.70
N LEU A 283 3.69 6.08 7.79
CA LEU A 283 4.95 5.35 7.99
C LEU A 283 5.72 5.88 9.23
N LYS A 284 5.80 7.20 9.41
CA LYS A 284 6.45 7.80 10.60
C LYS A 284 5.78 7.36 11.89
N ASP A 285 4.44 7.32 11.90
CA ASP A 285 3.66 6.90 13.07
C ASP A 285 3.94 5.43 13.44
N ILE A 286 4.02 4.53 12.46
CA ILE A 286 4.30 3.11 12.73
C ILE A 286 5.77 2.86 13.08
N MET A 287 6.71 3.58 12.47
CA MET A 287 8.12 3.52 12.85
C MET A 287 8.34 3.97 14.30
N ALA A 288 7.61 4.98 14.75
CA ALA A 288 7.65 5.43 16.15
C ALA A 288 7.08 4.36 17.11
N ARG A 289 6.08 3.57 16.70
CA ARG A 289 5.54 2.45 17.49
C ARG A 289 6.52 1.29 17.62
N LEU A 290 7.30 1.00 16.57
CA LEU A 290 8.34 -0.03 16.63
C LEU A 290 9.43 0.29 17.65
N ASN A 291 9.65 1.58 17.95
CA ASN A 291 10.65 2.03 18.91
C ASN A 291 10.19 1.93 20.38
N LYS A 292 8.90 1.72 20.63
CA LYS A 292 8.41 1.58 22.00
C LYS A 292 8.58 0.13 22.43
N THR A 293 9.46 -0.11 23.38
CA THR A 293 9.42 -1.31 24.25
C THR A 293 8.15 -1.24 25.07
N GLU A 294 7.29 -2.24 24.96
CA GLU A 294 6.16 -2.43 25.88
C GLU A 294 6.69 -2.86 27.26
#